data_55c76b90a6c3d4394dde8705810a3e3a
#
_entry.id   55c76b90a6c3d4394dde8705810a3e3a
#
_cell.length_a   1.000
_cell.length_b   1.000
_cell.length_c   1.000
_cell.angle_alpha   90.00
_cell.angle_beta   90.00
_cell.angle_gamma   90.00
#
_symmetry.space_group_name_H-M   'P 1'
#
loop_
_entity.id
_entity.type
_entity.pdbx_description
1 polymer ?
#
loop_
_entity_poly.entity_id
_entity_poly.type
_entity_poly.pdbx_seq_one_letter_code
_entity_poly.pdbx_strand_id
1 'polypeptide(L)'
;MVVTRNKTRRERYDDKKRNANTYPISLCCVNFQHDGNLGFLIRSAACFGAKFLHVIGTVPPRNSLNSLSGTLYDYVKIIQHSTPTAFLSYINSNKIKLISAEICEGSIPIDTYKFNYNSDVCLVVGNESSGVPIEILLNSERIYIPMPGVGFCLNTSQAANIVLYEAVKQYKNAL
;
A
#
# COMPACT_ATOMS: atom_id res chain seq x y z
N MET A 1 -7.19 -6.87 21.37
CA MET A 1 -8.52 -7.37 20.98
C MET A 1 -8.50 -8.89 21.02
N VAL A 2 -9.15 -9.49 22.00
CA VAL A 2 -9.24 -10.95 22.11
C VAL A 2 -10.27 -11.43 21.10
N VAL A 3 -9.82 -12.20 20.10
CA VAL A 3 -10.73 -12.84 19.13
C VAL A 3 -11.43 -13.99 19.87
N THR A 4 -12.63 -13.76 20.36
CA THR A 4 -13.44 -14.83 20.94
C THR A 4 -13.82 -15.81 19.82
N ARG A 5 -13.40 -17.06 19.93
CA ARG A 5 -13.69 -18.15 18.98
C ARG A 5 -15.20 -18.44 18.83
N ASN A 6 -16.04 -17.86 19.68
CA ASN A 6 -17.48 -18.09 19.73
C ASN A 6 -18.32 -17.28 18.73
N LYS A 7 -17.70 -16.35 17.97
CA LYS A 7 -18.41 -15.57 16.94
C LYS A 7 -18.25 -16.21 15.57
N THR A 8 -19.33 -16.25 14.79
CA THR A 8 -19.31 -16.64 13.39
C THR A 8 -18.39 -15.70 12.58
N ARG A 9 -17.98 -16.14 11.39
CA ARG A 9 -17.18 -15.31 10.49
C ARG A 9 -17.88 -13.99 10.15
N ARG A 10 -19.21 -14.02 9.95
CA ARG A 10 -20.04 -12.85 9.63
C ARG A 10 -20.05 -11.85 10.80
N GLU A 11 -20.34 -12.30 12.01
CA GLU A 11 -20.34 -11.44 13.20
C GLU A 11 -19.00 -10.76 13.45
N ARG A 12 -17.88 -11.48 13.22
CA ARG A 12 -16.53 -10.90 13.31
C ARG A 12 -16.27 -9.82 12.25
N TYR A 13 -16.83 -10.00 11.04
CA TYR A 13 -16.76 -9.01 9.98
C TYR A 13 -17.56 -7.75 10.32
N ASP A 14 -18.79 -7.93 10.79
CA ASP A 14 -19.68 -6.82 11.15
C ASP A 14 -19.12 -6.00 12.32
N ASP A 15 -18.52 -6.67 13.30
CA ASP A 15 -17.82 -5.98 14.40
C ASP A 15 -16.61 -5.19 13.91
N LYS A 16 -15.79 -5.78 13.05
CA LYS A 16 -14.64 -5.07 12.47
C LYS A 16 -15.07 -3.88 11.61
N LYS A 17 -16.12 -4.04 10.81
CA LYS A 17 -16.66 -2.97 9.96
C LYS A 17 -17.12 -1.76 10.76
N ARG A 18 -17.79 -1.99 11.91
CA ARG A 18 -18.25 -0.91 12.80
C ARG A 18 -17.11 -0.16 13.48
N ASN A 19 -15.98 -0.83 13.72
CA ASN A 19 -14.82 -0.31 14.45
C ASN A 19 -13.58 -0.13 13.57
N ALA A 20 -13.74 -0.13 12.25
CA ALA A 20 -12.61 0.04 11.34
C ALA A 20 -12.11 1.49 11.38
N ASN A 21 -10.79 1.64 11.50
CA ASN A 21 -10.13 2.93 11.36
C ASN A 21 -9.61 3.08 9.93
N THR A 22 -9.66 4.31 9.43
CA THR A 22 -8.97 4.71 8.20
C THR A 22 -7.87 5.70 8.58
N TYR A 23 -6.67 5.42 8.11
CA TYR A 23 -5.49 6.23 8.40
C TYR A 23 -5.15 7.14 7.21
N PRO A 24 -4.46 8.27 7.40
CA PRO A 24 -4.04 9.17 6.32
C PRO A 24 -2.86 8.56 5.52
N ILE A 25 -2.94 7.28 5.24
CA ILE A 25 -1.93 6.48 4.54
C ILE A 25 -2.61 5.79 3.36
N SER A 26 -2.06 5.97 2.18
CA SER A 26 -2.50 5.33 0.95
C SER A 26 -1.39 4.43 0.38
N LEU A 27 -1.79 3.47 -0.46
CA LEU A 27 -0.86 2.68 -1.27
C LEU A 27 -0.94 3.11 -2.72
N CYS A 28 0.16 2.96 -3.46
CA CYS A 28 0.19 3.06 -4.92
C CYS A 28 0.97 1.88 -5.49
N CYS A 29 0.43 1.27 -6.54
CA CYS A 29 1.13 0.27 -7.34
C CYS A 29 1.22 0.71 -8.81
N VAL A 30 2.26 0.25 -9.48
CA VAL A 30 2.58 0.66 -10.85
C VAL A 30 2.52 -0.54 -11.78
N ASN A 31 1.59 -0.55 -12.73
CA ASN A 31 1.49 -1.50 -13.85
C ASN A 31 1.79 -2.96 -13.44
N PHE A 32 1.13 -3.48 -12.42
CA PHE A 32 1.34 -4.85 -12.01
C PHE A 32 1.06 -5.83 -13.16
N GLN A 33 2.00 -6.74 -13.39
CA GLN A 33 1.89 -7.77 -14.43
C GLN A 33 0.93 -8.89 -14.04
N HIS A 34 0.77 -9.11 -12.73
CA HIS A 34 -0.06 -10.19 -12.21
C HIS A 34 -1.22 -9.63 -11.37
N ASP A 35 -2.45 -9.92 -11.78
CA ASP A 35 -3.68 -9.57 -11.06
C ASP A 35 -3.63 -9.98 -9.58
N GLY A 36 -2.91 -11.09 -9.30
CA GLY A 36 -2.71 -11.59 -7.95
C GLY A 36 -2.11 -10.57 -7.00
N ASN A 37 -1.11 -9.84 -7.44
CA ASN A 37 -0.45 -8.82 -6.62
C ASN A 37 -1.41 -7.70 -6.26
N LEU A 38 -2.23 -7.23 -7.21
CA LEU A 38 -3.24 -6.21 -6.95
C LEU A 38 -4.32 -6.72 -5.99
N GLY A 39 -4.77 -7.97 -6.15
CA GLY A 39 -5.73 -8.60 -5.22
C GLY A 39 -5.19 -8.65 -3.78
N PHE A 40 -3.92 -8.99 -3.60
CA PHE A 40 -3.27 -8.96 -2.28
C PHE A 40 -3.12 -7.54 -1.73
N LEU A 41 -2.81 -6.55 -2.58
CA LEU A 41 -2.74 -5.15 -2.15
C LEU A 41 -4.10 -4.62 -1.66
N ILE A 42 -5.19 -4.93 -2.36
CA ILE A 42 -6.55 -4.60 -1.94
C ILE A 42 -6.82 -5.17 -0.54
N ARG A 43 -6.46 -6.44 -0.35
CA ARG A 43 -6.63 -7.10 0.96
C ARG A 43 -5.83 -6.41 2.05
N SER A 44 -4.58 -6.07 1.77
CA SER A 44 -3.69 -5.41 2.72
C SER A 44 -4.17 -4.01 3.07
N ALA A 45 -4.55 -3.22 2.07
CA ALA A 45 -5.10 -1.89 2.24
C ALA A 45 -6.35 -1.90 3.14
N ALA A 46 -7.29 -2.83 2.89
CA ALA A 46 -8.47 -3.00 3.72
C ALA A 46 -8.15 -3.46 5.15
N CYS A 47 -7.19 -4.38 5.32
CA CYS A 47 -6.82 -4.90 6.63
C CYS A 47 -6.11 -3.87 7.51
N PHE A 48 -5.29 -3.01 6.92
CA PHE A 48 -4.51 -2.00 7.63
C PHE A 48 -5.16 -0.61 7.64
N GLY A 49 -6.34 -0.46 7.04
CA GLY A 49 -7.08 0.80 7.06
C GLY A 49 -6.46 1.89 6.19
N ALA A 50 -5.91 1.52 5.03
CA ALA A 50 -5.42 2.50 4.06
C ALA A 50 -6.57 3.35 3.50
N LYS A 51 -6.32 4.65 3.32
CA LYS A 51 -7.33 5.61 2.84
C LYS A 51 -7.71 5.36 1.39
N PHE A 52 -6.71 5.13 0.54
CA PHE A 52 -6.87 4.85 -0.89
C PHE A 52 -5.87 3.79 -1.35
N LEU A 53 -6.22 3.12 -2.44
CA LEU A 53 -5.30 2.37 -3.26
C LEU A 53 -5.22 3.02 -4.65
N HIS A 54 -4.11 3.69 -4.94
CA HIS A 54 -3.82 4.23 -6.25
C HIS A 54 -3.26 3.13 -7.16
N VAL A 55 -3.75 3.06 -8.38
CA VAL A 55 -3.24 2.14 -9.40
C VAL A 55 -2.83 2.96 -10.63
N ILE A 56 -1.54 2.94 -10.95
CA ILE A 56 -1.05 3.49 -12.20
C ILE A 56 -1.10 2.36 -13.23
N GLY A 57 -1.90 2.53 -14.28
CA GLY A 57 -2.15 1.52 -15.30
C GLY A 57 -3.55 0.96 -15.25
N THR A 58 -3.69 -0.32 -15.58
CA THR A 58 -5.00 -0.99 -15.71
C THR A 58 -5.44 -1.64 -14.40
N VAL A 59 -6.69 -1.43 -14.04
CA VAL A 59 -7.35 -2.19 -12.96
C VAL A 59 -8.10 -3.34 -13.62
N PRO A 60 -7.75 -4.61 -13.32
CA PRO A 60 -8.45 -5.77 -13.84
C PRO A 60 -9.93 -5.82 -13.41
N PRO A 61 -10.78 -6.57 -14.12
CA PRO A 61 -12.15 -6.76 -13.71
C PRO A 61 -12.26 -7.31 -12.29
N ARG A 62 -13.25 -6.84 -11.53
CA ARG A 62 -13.48 -7.24 -10.13
C ARG A 62 -13.44 -8.77 -9.92
N ASN A 63 -13.96 -9.54 -10.88
CA ASN A 63 -14.02 -11.00 -10.76
C ASN A 63 -12.62 -11.63 -10.67
N SER A 64 -11.62 -11.09 -11.35
CA SER A 64 -10.23 -11.54 -11.30
C SER A 64 -9.59 -11.28 -9.92
N LEU A 65 -10.07 -10.27 -9.21
CA LEU A 65 -9.49 -9.80 -7.96
C LEU A 65 -10.17 -10.35 -6.70
N ASN A 66 -11.45 -10.78 -6.79
CA ASN A 66 -12.27 -11.15 -5.64
C ASN A 66 -11.72 -12.33 -4.84
N SER A 67 -11.21 -13.37 -5.49
CA SER A 67 -10.65 -14.55 -4.80
C SER A 67 -9.44 -14.20 -3.95
N LEU A 68 -8.60 -13.31 -4.43
CA LEU A 68 -7.33 -12.91 -3.80
C LEU A 68 -7.50 -11.77 -2.79
N SER A 69 -8.38 -10.83 -3.08
CA SER A 69 -8.76 -9.77 -2.13
C SER A 69 -9.56 -10.29 -0.92
N GLY A 70 -10.01 -11.55 -0.97
CA GLY A 70 -10.78 -12.17 0.13
C GLY A 70 -12.11 -11.46 0.38
N THR A 71 -12.80 -10.98 -0.65
CA THR A 71 -14.06 -10.21 -0.61
C THR A 71 -13.92 -8.79 -0.03
N LEU A 72 -12.68 -8.28 0.08
CA LEU A 72 -12.43 -6.96 0.65
C LEU A 72 -12.37 -5.83 -0.39
N TYR A 73 -12.64 -6.14 -1.65
CA TYR A 73 -12.61 -5.17 -2.76
C TYR A 73 -13.47 -3.91 -2.47
N ASP A 74 -14.67 -4.09 -1.90
CA ASP A 74 -15.60 -2.99 -1.63
C ASP A 74 -15.22 -2.12 -0.41
N TYR A 75 -14.18 -2.50 0.32
CA TYR A 75 -13.72 -1.79 1.52
C TYR A 75 -12.51 -0.89 1.28
N VAL A 76 -12.04 -0.83 0.02
CA VAL A 76 -10.92 0.02 -0.38
C VAL A 76 -11.34 0.86 -1.58
N LYS A 77 -11.19 2.17 -1.48
CA LYS A 77 -11.41 3.05 -2.62
C LYS A 77 -10.20 3.01 -3.53
N ILE A 78 -10.39 2.45 -4.73
CA ILE A 78 -9.36 2.41 -5.77
C ILE A 78 -9.45 3.68 -6.61
N ILE A 79 -8.30 4.33 -6.85
CA ILE A 79 -8.16 5.49 -7.72
C ILE A 79 -7.18 5.11 -8.84
N GLN A 80 -7.68 5.01 -10.05
CA GLN A 80 -6.89 4.67 -11.23
C GLN A 80 -6.28 5.91 -11.87
N HIS A 81 -5.03 5.80 -12.30
CA HIS A 81 -4.30 6.81 -13.06
C HIS A 81 -3.78 6.18 -14.34
N SER A 82 -3.92 6.90 -15.46
CA SER A 82 -3.48 6.40 -16.77
C SER A 82 -1.96 6.39 -16.93
N THR A 83 -1.26 7.32 -16.25
CA THR A 83 0.19 7.49 -16.35
C THR A 83 0.78 7.93 -15.00
N PRO A 84 2.12 7.74 -14.81
CA PRO A 84 2.81 8.30 -13.64
C PRO A 84 2.67 9.82 -13.53
N THR A 85 2.66 10.54 -14.66
CA THR A 85 2.46 12.00 -14.68
C THR A 85 1.07 12.40 -14.15
N ALA A 86 0.01 11.68 -14.53
CA ALA A 86 -1.34 11.92 -14.05
C ALA A 86 -1.43 11.64 -12.53
N PHE A 87 -0.76 10.59 -12.06
CA PHE A 87 -0.65 10.29 -10.64
C PHE A 87 0.08 11.40 -9.89
N LEU A 88 1.24 11.86 -10.37
CA LEU A 88 2.01 12.93 -9.73
C LEU A 88 1.21 14.25 -9.67
N SER A 89 0.46 14.57 -10.73
CA SER A 89 -0.44 15.74 -10.73
C SER A 89 -1.51 15.64 -9.65
N TYR A 90 -2.10 14.46 -9.46
CA TYR A 90 -3.07 14.21 -8.39
C TYR A 90 -2.42 14.36 -7.00
N ILE A 91 -1.27 13.78 -6.79
CA ILE A 91 -0.51 13.83 -5.52
C ILE A 91 -0.18 15.28 -5.14
N ASN A 92 0.34 16.05 -6.09
CA ASN A 92 0.71 17.45 -5.87
C ASN A 92 -0.51 18.31 -5.56
N SER A 93 -1.60 18.15 -6.31
CA SER A 93 -2.85 18.90 -6.09
C SER A 93 -3.48 18.63 -4.72
N ASN A 94 -3.28 17.42 -4.17
CA ASN A 94 -3.80 17.02 -2.86
C ASN A 94 -2.76 17.16 -1.73
N LYS A 95 -1.55 17.66 -2.02
CA LYS A 95 -0.44 17.84 -1.05
C LYS A 95 -0.11 16.56 -0.29
N ILE A 96 -0.11 15.43 -0.98
CA ILE A 96 0.18 14.11 -0.41
C ILE A 96 1.69 13.90 -0.48
N LYS A 97 2.30 13.45 0.62
CA LYS A 97 3.71 13.08 0.67
C LYS A 97 3.92 11.71 0.01
N LEU A 98 4.86 11.64 -0.94
CA LEU A 98 5.24 10.37 -1.57
C LEU A 98 6.43 9.72 -0.88
N ILE A 99 6.34 8.39 -0.69
CA ILE A 99 7.42 7.56 -0.19
C ILE A 99 7.46 6.30 -1.04
N SER A 100 8.54 6.09 -1.78
CA SER A 100 8.73 4.94 -2.65
C SER A 100 9.53 3.85 -1.96
N ALA A 101 9.01 2.62 -1.98
CA ALA A 101 9.74 1.44 -1.53
C ALA A 101 10.53 0.86 -2.70
N GLU A 102 11.81 1.19 -2.77
CA GLU A 102 12.72 0.79 -3.85
C GLU A 102 14.16 0.70 -3.35
N ILE A 103 14.91 -0.29 -3.84
CA ILE A 103 16.34 -0.43 -3.54
C ILE A 103 17.12 0.39 -4.56
N CYS A 104 17.42 1.62 -4.24
CA CYS A 104 18.17 2.52 -5.11
C CYS A 104 19.04 3.50 -4.30
N GLU A 105 19.87 4.25 -4.99
CA GLU A 105 20.74 5.24 -4.35
C GLU A 105 19.92 6.26 -3.55
N GLY A 106 20.38 6.53 -2.31
CA GLY A 106 19.72 7.45 -1.38
C GLY A 106 18.46 6.89 -0.69
N SER A 107 18.17 5.59 -0.83
CA SER A 107 17.10 4.93 -0.05
C SER A 107 17.54 4.73 1.40
N ILE A 108 16.61 4.95 2.32
CA ILE A 108 16.82 4.81 3.77
C ILE A 108 16.23 3.47 4.24
N PRO A 109 16.89 2.69 5.12
CA PRO A 109 16.31 1.49 5.69
C PRO A 109 14.99 1.80 6.41
N ILE A 110 13.95 1.00 6.17
CA ILE A 110 12.61 1.25 6.73
C ILE A 110 12.57 1.21 8.26
N ASP A 111 13.43 0.43 8.89
CA ASP A 111 13.54 0.28 10.35
C ASP A 111 14.11 1.53 11.03
N THR A 112 14.86 2.34 10.31
CA THR A 112 15.40 3.63 10.78
C THR A 112 14.63 4.84 10.28
N TYR A 113 13.81 4.66 9.24
CA TYR A 113 13.03 5.74 8.65
C TYR A 113 11.90 6.19 9.57
N LYS A 114 11.75 7.52 9.73
CA LYS A 114 10.67 8.13 10.52
C LYS A 114 9.64 8.76 9.62
N PHE A 115 8.45 8.16 9.57
CA PHE A 115 7.33 8.70 8.82
C PHE A 115 6.87 10.02 9.44
N ASN A 116 6.68 11.04 8.60
CA ASN A 116 6.07 12.31 9.01
C ASN A 116 4.62 12.36 8.49
N TYR A 117 3.69 12.53 9.40
CA TYR A 117 2.24 12.53 9.14
C TYR A 117 1.61 13.92 9.21
N ASN A 118 2.37 15.00 8.98
CA ASN A 118 1.83 16.36 8.87
C ASN A 118 0.94 16.52 7.63
N SER A 119 1.00 15.59 6.71
CA SER A 119 0.12 15.45 5.54
C SER A 119 -0.23 13.99 5.31
N ASP A 120 -1.20 13.71 4.44
CA ASP A 120 -1.45 12.36 3.96
C ASP A 120 -0.17 11.79 3.31
N VAL A 121 0.05 10.49 3.47
CA VAL A 121 1.20 9.77 2.92
C VAL A 121 0.73 8.76 1.88
N CYS A 122 1.43 8.68 0.76
CA CYS A 122 1.22 7.61 -0.23
C CYS A 122 2.50 6.78 -0.37
N LEU A 123 2.39 5.49 -0.08
CA LEU A 123 3.46 4.51 -0.19
C LEU A 123 3.42 3.90 -1.59
N VAL A 124 4.49 4.03 -2.36
CA VAL A 124 4.57 3.55 -3.74
C VAL A 124 5.41 2.28 -3.80
N VAL A 125 4.87 1.24 -4.43
CA VAL A 125 5.60 0.02 -4.80
C VAL A 125 5.64 -0.12 -6.31
N GLY A 126 6.77 -0.59 -6.81
CA GLY A 126 7.04 -0.69 -8.24
C GLY A 126 6.41 -1.89 -8.92
N ASN A 127 6.54 -1.91 -10.23
CA ASN A 127 6.26 -3.06 -11.07
C ASN A 127 7.24 -4.20 -10.76
N GLU A 128 6.81 -5.45 -10.96
CA GLU A 128 7.59 -6.65 -10.64
C GLU A 128 8.93 -6.74 -11.40
N SER A 129 9.01 -6.14 -12.58
CA SER A 129 10.19 -6.20 -13.45
C SER A 129 10.95 -4.89 -13.56
N SER A 130 10.23 -3.76 -13.61
CA SER A 130 10.82 -2.44 -13.86
C SER A 130 10.95 -1.55 -12.61
N GLY A 131 10.42 -2.00 -11.47
CA GLY A 131 10.45 -1.20 -10.24
C GLY A 131 9.57 0.05 -10.29
N VAL A 132 9.92 1.03 -9.49
CA VAL A 132 9.23 2.33 -9.44
C VAL A 132 9.76 3.24 -10.56
N PRO A 133 8.89 3.87 -11.39
CA PRO A 133 9.31 4.81 -12.43
C PRO A 133 10.18 5.94 -11.90
N ILE A 134 11.20 6.32 -12.68
CA ILE A 134 12.17 7.34 -12.25
C ILE A 134 11.54 8.68 -11.92
N GLU A 135 10.49 9.09 -12.65
CA GLU A 135 9.77 10.32 -12.37
C GLU A 135 9.09 10.31 -11.00
N ILE A 136 8.65 9.15 -10.51
CA ILE A 136 8.09 9.01 -9.16
C ILE A 136 9.21 9.02 -8.13
N LEU A 137 10.31 8.31 -8.37
CA LEU A 137 11.48 8.29 -7.48
C LEU A 137 12.06 9.68 -7.25
N LEU A 138 12.13 10.51 -8.29
CA LEU A 138 12.63 11.89 -8.20
C LEU A 138 11.71 12.82 -7.40
N ASN A 139 10.44 12.46 -7.24
CA ASN A 139 9.43 13.23 -6.50
C ASN A 139 9.05 12.58 -5.15
N SER A 140 9.81 11.60 -4.67
CA SER A 140 9.51 10.87 -3.44
C SER A 140 10.72 10.73 -2.53
N GLU A 141 10.48 10.62 -1.24
CA GLU A 141 11.47 10.01 -0.34
C GLU A 141 11.54 8.51 -0.64
N ARG A 142 12.70 7.91 -0.44
CA ARG A 142 12.96 6.52 -0.82
C ARG A 142 13.34 5.70 0.39
N ILE A 143 12.71 4.55 0.53
CA ILE A 143 12.98 3.60 1.60
C ILE A 143 13.21 2.21 1.01
N TYR A 144 13.91 1.36 1.74
CA TYR A 144 14.04 -0.04 1.38
C TYR A 144 13.89 -0.95 2.60
N ILE A 145 13.55 -2.20 2.36
CA ILE A 145 13.45 -3.24 3.38
C ILE A 145 14.82 -3.93 3.45
N PRO A 146 15.56 -3.84 4.57
CA PRO A 146 16.81 -4.58 4.74
C PRO A 146 16.58 -6.08 4.67
N MET A 147 17.29 -6.75 3.79
CA MET A 147 17.20 -8.20 3.57
C MET A 147 18.56 -8.84 3.80
N PRO A 148 18.87 -9.32 5.03
CA PRO A 148 20.19 -9.89 5.35
C PRO A 148 20.39 -11.30 4.79
N GLY A 149 19.39 -11.91 4.17
CA GLY A 149 19.46 -13.23 3.56
C GLY A 149 20.04 -13.22 2.15
N VAL A 150 19.97 -14.36 1.47
CA VAL A 150 20.48 -14.52 0.10
C VAL A 150 19.60 -13.84 -0.96
N GLY A 151 18.30 -13.66 -0.66
CA GLY A 151 17.36 -12.98 -1.57
C GLY A 151 17.65 -11.48 -1.67
N PHE A 152 17.55 -10.93 -2.88
CA PHE A 152 17.81 -9.52 -3.15
C PHE A 152 16.52 -8.72 -3.45
N CYS A 153 15.37 -9.37 -3.57
CA CYS A 153 14.07 -8.73 -3.73
C CYS A 153 12.95 -9.58 -3.11
N LEU A 154 11.88 -8.91 -2.72
CA LEU A 154 10.61 -9.52 -2.32
C LEU A 154 9.58 -9.36 -3.43
N ASN A 155 8.59 -10.23 -3.44
CA ASN A 155 7.39 -9.98 -4.23
C ASN A 155 6.81 -8.60 -3.85
N THR A 156 6.38 -7.82 -4.83
CA THR A 156 5.97 -6.42 -4.63
C THR A 156 4.78 -6.29 -3.66
N SER A 157 3.83 -7.22 -3.66
CA SER A 157 2.72 -7.20 -2.70
C SER A 157 3.17 -7.54 -1.27
N GLN A 158 4.20 -8.36 -1.11
CA GLN A 158 4.80 -8.65 0.20
C GLN A 158 5.59 -7.45 0.72
N ALA A 159 6.38 -6.80 -0.14
CA ALA A 159 7.07 -5.56 0.20
C ALA A 159 6.07 -4.48 0.65
N ALA A 160 4.98 -4.29 -0.11
CA ALA A 160 3.91 -3.36 0.24
C ALA A 160 3.28 -3.66 1.62
N ASN A 161 3.11 -4.94 1.98
CA ASN A 161 2.59 -5.33 3.30
C ASN A 161 3.50 -4.86 4.44
N ILE A 162 4.81 -5.07 4.29
CA ILE A 162 5.80 -4.69 5.31
C ILE A 162 5.82 -3.17 5.47
N VAL A 163 5.87 -2.44 4.36
CA VAL A 163 5.93 -0.97 4.36
C VAL A 163 4.64 -0.37 4.92
N LEU A 164 3.48 -0.89 4.53
CA LEU A 164 2.20 -0.42 5.05
C LEU A 164 2.04 -0.70 6.54
N TYR A 165 2.42 -1.90 6.99
CA TYR A 165 2.38 -2.26 8.41
C TYR A 165 3.25 -1.31 9.25
N GLU A 166 4.49 -1.06 8.82
CA GLU A 166 5.41 -0.17 9.56
C GLU A 166 4.88 1.27 9.59
N ALA A 167 4.38 1.79 8.46
CA ALA A 167 3.77 3.11 8.42
C ALA A 167 2.58 3.24 9.38
N VAL A 168 1.65 2.28 9.35
CA VAL A 168 0.49 2.28 10.26
C VAL A 168 0.91 2.14 11.73
N LYS A 169 1.90 1.31 12.02
CA LYS A 169 2.47 1.14 13.37
C LYS A 169 3.05 2.46 13.89
N GLN A 170 3.87 3.14 13.09
CA GLN A 170 4.45 4.43 13.48
C GLN A 170 3.37 5.51 13.65
N TYR A 171 2.37 5.56 12.75
CA TYR A 171 1.24 6.48 12.90
C TYR A 171 0.51 6.29 14.23
N LYS A 172 0.20 5.04 14.60
CA LYS A 172 -0.49 4.74 15.86
C LYS A 172 0.34 5.07 17.10
N ASN A 173 1.65 5.02 17.01
CA ASN A 173 2.54 5.36 18.11
C ASN A 173 2.77 6.87 18.24
N ALA A 174 2.39 7.66 17.23
CA ALA A 174 2.49 9.12 17.21
C ALA A 174 1.21 9.83 17.72
N LEU A 175 0.10 9.09 17.91
CA LEU A 175 -1.16 9.55 18.50
C LEU A 175 -1.14 9.42 20.01
#